data_c437ecf97a64acce33c4a0da331f53bc
#
_entry.id   c437ecf97a64acce33c4a0da331f53bc
#
_cell.length_a   1.000
_cell.length_b   1.000
_cell.length_c   1.000
_cell.angle_alpha   90.00
_cell.angle_beta   90.00
_cell.angle_gamma   90.00
#
_symmetry.space_group_name_H-M   'P 1'
#
loop_
_entity.id
_entity.type
_entity.pdbx_description
1 polymer ?
#
loop_
_entity_poly.entity_id
_entity_poly.type
_entity_poly.pdbx_seq_one_letter_code
_entity_poly.pdbx_strand_id
1 'polypeptide(L)'
;GMLNRAAEEMKSNTMNLHFTLKDPKAAGIDSYEITLGSLSGDSPHNQARQLKKLSEELKKYSHRSLKGKDRLTCRLLSDYISRQQNLAAYPYYDEPLTPSGGVTSQLPVLLAEYTFRNTRDIKDYLGLLSQMDTYFLGILDYEQKKADAGLFMSDEACLKVIEGCEVFTEHPDDNFLIDTFSNRLNAMDGLTDTQKNAYLKQHSKVLSDHVIPAYSQMIKGLTMLLGRGHNNWGLCNFPEGKAYYEAVVSADTGCDDSVEDLFSQIAKARREDLTFCQNLLEKNPKLASQS
;
A
#
# COMPACT_ATOMS: atom_id res chain seq x y z
N GLY A 1 -10.99 -14.24 -19.06
CA GLY A 1 -10.03 -14.99 -18.33
C GLY A 1 -9.12 -14.15 -17.44
N MET A 2 -7.90 -14.59 -17.27
CA MET A 2 -6.86 -13.95 -16.42
C MET A 2 -6.57 -12.48 -16.76
N LEU A 3 -6.43 -12.17 -18.06
CA LEU A 3 -6.17 -10.79 -18.50
C LEU A 3 -7.29 -9.82 -18.08
N ASN A 4 -8.55 -10.27 -18.14
CA ASN A 4 -9.66 -9.42 -17.70
C ASN A 4 -9.62 -9.18 -16.19
N ARG A 5 -9.17 -10.15 -15.39
CA ARG A 5 -9.02 -9.97 -13.94
C ARG A 5 -7.87 -9.05 -13.58
N ALA A 6 -6.71 -9.18 -14.24
CA ALA A 6 -5.60 -8.27 -14.05
C ALA A 6 -6.00 -6.82 -14.41
N ALA A 7 -6.81 -6.64 -15.46
CA ALA A 7 -7.36 -5.35 -15.82
C ALA A 7 -8.35 -4.82 -14.76
N GLU A 8 -9.24 -5.67 -14.22
CA GLU A 8 -10.15 -5.27 -13.14
C GLU A 8 -9.41 -4.94 -11.84
N GLU A 9 -8.39 -5.71 -11.49
CA GLU A 9 -7.51 -5.41 -10.35
C GLU A 9 -6.82 -4.06 -10.52
N MET A 10 -6.26 -3.77 -11.70
CA MET A 10 -5.67 -2.45 -11.98
C MET A 10 -6.68 -1.31 -11.92
N LYS A 11 -7.92 -1.54 -12.36
CA LYS A 11 -8.99 -0.54 -12.28
C LYS A 11 -9.48 -0.30 -10.85
N SER A 12 -9.25 -1.23 -9.93
CA SER A 12 -9.70 -1.13 -8.54
C SER A 12 -8.97 -0.07 -7.72
N ASN A 13 -7.85 0.47 -8.24
CA ASN A 13 -7.12 1.57 -7.63
C ASN A 13 -6.45 2.42 -8.72
N THR A 14 -6.96 3.65 -8.89
CA THR A 14 -6.49 4.57 -9.93
C THR A 14 -5.05 5.03 -9.71
N MET A 15 -4.58 5.10 -8.45
CA MET A 15 -3.19 5.41 -8.14
C MET A 15 -2.26 4.33 -8.69
N ASN A 16 -2.56 3.05 -8.40
CA ASN A 16 -1.80 1.92 -8.93
C ASN A 16 -1.84 1.88 -10.45
N LEU A 17 -3.00 2.12 -11.04
CA LEU A 17 -3.16 2.19 -12.50
C LEU A 17 -2.23 3.25 -13.11
N HIS A 18 -2.21 4.45 -12.53
CA HIS A 18 -1.42 5.59 -13.01
C HIS A 18 0.09 5.33 -12.94
N PHE A 19 0.59 4.77 -11.84
CA PHE A 19 2.02 4.47 -11.66
C PHE A 19 2.48 3.23 -12.44
N THR A 20 1.57 2.30 -12.73
CA THR A 20 1.89 1.07 -13.46
C THR A 20 1.83 1.26 -14.98
N LEU A 21 0.84 2.00 -15.47
CA LEU A 21 0.59 2.15 -16.90
C LEU A 21 0.66 3.62 -17.34
N LYS A 22 1.60 3.91 -18.23
CA LYS A 22 1.70 5.24 -18.86
C LYS A 22 0.49 5.55 -19.74
N ASP A 23 -0.04 4.54 -20.43
CA ASP A 23 -1.20 4.63 -21.31
C ASP A 23 -2.11 3.41 -21.05
N PRO A 24 -3.12 3.55 -20.16
CA PRO A 24 -4.07 2.48 -19.88
C PRO A 24 -4.82 2.00 -21.11
N LYS A 25 -5.13 2.91 -22.06
CA LYS A 25 -5.85 2.57 -23.29
C LYS A 25 -5.03 1.66 -24.21
N ALA A 26 -3.73 1.92 -24.34
CA ALA A 26 -2.83 1.04 -25.09
C ALA A 26 -2.72 -0.37 -24.48
N ALA A 27 -2.98 -0.50 -23.16
CA ALA A 27 -3.07 -1.78 -22.46
C ALA A 27 -4.47 -2.43 -22.51
N GLY A 28 -5.41 -1.86 -23.27
CA GLY A 28 -6.79 -2.38 -23.41
C GLY A 28 -7.73 -1.96 -22.28
N ILE A 29 -7.37 -0.94 -21.49
CA ILE A 29 -8.22 -0.35 -20.45
C ILE A 29 -8.81 0.95 -20.99
N ASP A 30 -9.95 0.85 -21.66
CA ASP A 30 -10.60 2.01 -22.31
C ASP A 30 -11.27 2.95 -21.30
N SER A 31 -11.79 2.42 -20.19
CA SER A 31 -12.47 3.17 -19.14
C SER A 31 -12.27 2.56 -17.78
N TYR A 32 -12.26 3.40 -16.76
CA TYR A 32 -12.21 3.02 -15.35
C TYR A 32 -12.90 4.12 -14.51
N GLU A 33 -13.36 3.73 -13.34
CA GLU A 33 -13.82 4.67 -12.31
C GLU A 33 -12.62 5.18 -11.51
N ILE A 34 -12.66 6.47 -11.13
CA ILE A 34 -11.62 7.05 -10.30
C ILE A 34 -11.82 6.53 -8.88
N THR A 35 -10.81 5.87 -8.32
CA THR A 35 -10.90 5.29 -6.98
C THR A 35 -9.54 5.15 -6.30
N LEU A 36 -9.49 5.43 -4.99
CA LEU A 36 -8.36 5.08 -4.11
C LEU A 36 -8.36 3.59 -3.72
N GLY A 37 -9.34 2.82 -4.18
CA GLY A 37 -9.64 1.50 -3.65
C GLY A 37 -10.52 1.59 -2.40
N SER A 38 -10.67 0.49 -1.70
CA SER A 38 -11.43 0.45 -0.45
C SER A 38 -10.70 -0.39 0.60
N LEU A 39 -10.60 0.17 1.79
CA LEU A 39 -10.29 -0.56 3.02
C LEU A 39 -11.44 -0.31 4.00
N SER A 40 -11.90 -1.35 4.67
CA SER A 40 -12.96 -1.27 5.67
C SER A 40 -12.86 -2.45 6.62
N GLY A 41 -13.61 -2.45 7.71
CA GLY A 41 -13.68 -3.56 8.64
C GLY A 41 -14.05 -4.90 8.02
N ASP A 42 -14.75 -4.91 6.88
CA ASP A 42 -15.10 -6.14 6.16
C ASP A 42 -14.05 -6.60 5.15
N SER A 43 -13.03 -5.80 4.90
CA SER A 43 -12.01 -6.07 3.87
C SER A 43 -11.32 -7.43 4.04
N PRO A 44 -10.88 -7.86 5.24
CA PRO A 44 -10.25 -9.17 5.42
C PRO A 44 -11.17 -10.33 5.02
N HIS A 45 -12.44 -10.26 5.39
CA HIS A 45 -13.42 -11.29 5.05
C HIS A 45 -13.75 -11.32 3.56
N ASN A 46 -13.79 -10.17 2.91
CA ASN A 46 -13.98 -10.05 1.47
C ASN A 46 -12.80 -10.66 0.70
N GLN A 47 -11.58 -10.37 1.12
CA GLN A 47 -10.35 -10.92 0.55
C GLN A 47 -10.32 -12.45 0.68
N ALA A 48 -10.58 -12.99 1.87
CA ALA A 48 -10.63 -14.43 2.10
C ALA A 48 -11.66 -15.13 1.19
N ARG A 49 -12.85 -14.53 1.01
CA ARG A 49 -13.88 -15.06 0.08
C ARG A 49 -13.44 -15.03 -1.37
N GLN A 50 -12.75 -13.97 -1.80
CA GLN A 50 -12.23 -13.88 -3.16
C GLN A 50 -11.13 -14.91 -3.43
N LEU A 51 -10.17 -15.06 -2.50
CA LEU A 51 -9.12 -16.07 -2.60
C LEU A 51 -9.68 -17.48 -2.67
N LYS A 52 -10.72 -17.79 -1.89
CA LYS A 52 -11.42 -19.08 -1.96
C LYS A 52 -12.02 -19.33 -3.34
N LYS A 53 -12.73 -18.35 -3.91
CA LYS A 53 -13.29 -18.44 -5.27
C LYS A 53 -12.19 -18.67 -6.32
N LEU A 54 -11.07 -17.94 -6.22
CA LEU A 54 -9.94 -18.10 -7.13
C LEU A 54 -9.35 -19.51 -7.06
N SER A 55 -9.17 -20.03 -5.85
CA SER A 55 -8.68 -21.41 -5.63
C SER A 55 -9.62 -22.45 -6.26
N GLU A 56 -10.93 -22.30 -6.06
CA GLU A 56 -11.94 -23.22 -6.62
C GLU A 56 -11.97 -23.16 -8.16
N GLU A 57 -11.79 -21.97 -8.75
CA GLU A 57 -11.70 -21.85 -10.21
C GLU A 57 -10.43 -22.47 -10.76
N LEU A 58 -9.29 -22.27 -10.09
CA LEU A 58 -8.03 -22.84 -10.54
C LEU A 58 -8.02 -24.37 -10.48
N LYS A 59 -8.70 -24.97 -9.48
CA LYS A 59 -8.86 -26.43 -9.37
C LYS A 59 -9.58 -27.07 -10.56
N LYS A 60 -10.35 -26.31 -11.35
CA LYS A 60 -11.01 -26.81 -12.57
C LYS A 60 -10.00 -27.15 -13.68
N TYR A 61 -8.80 -26.59 -13.62
CA TYR A 61 -7.73 -26.86 -14.55
C TYR A 61 -6.90 -28.03 -14.03
N SER A 62 -6.98 -29.16 -14.70
CA SER A 62 -6.21 -30.36 -14.34
C SER A 62 -4.72 -30.16 -14.64
N HIS A 63 -3.88 -30.20 -13.61
CA HIS A 63 -2.42 -30.16 -13.78
C HIS A 63 -1.89 -31.25 -14.73
N ARG A 64 -2.62 -32.36 -14.88
CA ARG A 64 -2.25 -33.49 -15.78
C ARG A 64 -2.46 -33.15 -17.24
N SER A 65 -3.41 -32.31 -17.59
CA SER A 65 -3.71 -31.90 -18.96
C SER A 65 -2.87 -30.70 -19.43
N LEU A 66 -2.30 -29.91 -18.52
CA LEU A 66 -1.48 -28.75 -18.84
C LEU A 66 -0.03 -29.16 -19.12
N LYS A 67 0.60 -28.50 -20.10
CA LYS A 67 1.99 -28.75 -20.51
C LYS A 67 2.83 -27.47 -20.48
N GLY A 68 4.14 -27.62 -20.37
CA GLY A 68 5.11 -26.56 -20.50
C GLY A 68 4.81 -25.37 -19.59
N LYS A 69 4.72 -24.17 -20.19
CA LYS A 69 4.51 -22.89 -19.49
C LYS A 69 3.17 -22.85 -18.75
N ASP A 70 2.11 -23.39 -19.33
CA ASP A 70 0.77 -23.37 -18.71
C ASP A 70 0.74 -24.16 -17.40
N ARG A 71 1.41 -25.29 -17.36
CA ARG A 71 1.54 -26.10 -16.14
C ARG A 71 2.34 -25.37 -15.07
N LEU A 72 3.44 -24.69 -15.46
CA LEU A 72 4.24 -23.89 -14.53
C LEU A 72 3.41 -22.73 -13.98
N THR A 73 2.73 -21.97 -14.84
CA THR A 73 1.85 -20.87 -14.44
C THR A 73 0.77 -21.32 -13.46
N CYS A 74 0.12 -22.46 -13.77
CA CYS A 74 -0.92 -23.00 -12.89
C CYS A 74 -0.36 -23.38 -11.50
N ARG A 75 0.85 -23.94 -11.44
CA ARG A 75 1.51 -24.27 -10.17
C ARG A 75 1.86 -23.00 -9.37
N LEU A 76 2.48 -22.02 -10.02
CA LEU A 76 2.84 -20.75 -9.36
C LEU A 76 1.60 -20.03 -8.81
N LEU A 77 0.50 -20.01 -9.57
CA LEU A 77 -0.76 -19.42 -9.11
C LEU A 77 -1.39 -20.21 -7.96
N SER A 78 -1.32 -21.55 -8.01
CA SER A 78 -1.82 -22.38 -6.90
C SER A 78 -1.05 -22.13 -5.62
N ASP A 79 0.28 -22.05 -5.73
CA ASP A 79 1.16 -21.76 -4.59
C ASP A 79 0.89 -20.36 -4.05
N TYR A 80 0.88 -19.35 -4.89
CA TYR A 80 0.56 -17.98 -4.51
C TYR A 80 -0.81 -17.87 -3.81
N ILE A 81 -1.88 -18.43 -4.39
CA ILE A 81 -3.21 -18.39 -3.79
C ILE A 81 -3.22 -19.11 -2.44
N SER A 82 -2.52 -20.26 -2.33
CA SER A 82 -2.43 -21.00 -1.06
C SER A 82 -1.77 -20.16 0.04
N ARG A 83 -0.67 -19.49 -0.27
CA ARG A 83 0.04 -18.60 0.67
C ARG A 83 -0.82 -17.41 1.06
N GLN A 84 -1.50 -16.78 0.11
CA GLN A 84 -2.44 -15.70 0.39
C GLN A 84 -3.64 -16.15 1.23
N GLN A 85 -4.13 -17.38 1.04
CA GLN A 85 -5.19 -17.96 1.90
C GLN A 85 -4.71 -18.20 3.33
N ASN A 86 -3.46 -18.66 3.50
CA ASN A 86 -2.86 -18.83 4.82
C ASN A 86 -2.73 -17.46 5.54
N LEU A 87 -2.31 -16.42 4.81
CA LEU A 87 -2.23 -15.07 5.36
C LEU A 87 -3.61 -14.51 5.71
N ALA A 88 -4.61 -14.74 4.86
CA ALA A 88 -6.00 -14.31 5.10
C ALA A 88 -6.70 -15.04 6.26
N ALA A 89 -6.09 -16.07 6.85
CA ALA A 89 -6.55 -16.70 8.08
C ALA A 89 -6.35 -15.81 9.33
N TYR A 90 -5.58 -14.72 9.20
CA TYR A 90 -5.27 -13.77 10.27
C TYR A 90 -5.93 -12.40 9.98
N PRO A 91 -7.27 -12.28 10.12
CA PRO A 91 -7.95 -11.01 9.89
C PRO A 91 -7.47 -9.97 10.91
N TYR A 92 -7.29 -8.74 10.46
CA TYR A 92 -6.89 -7.57 11.26
C TYR A 92 -5.44 -7.59 11.81
N TYR A 93 -4.59 -8.52 11.38
CA TYR A 93 -3.17 -8.49 11.74
C TYR A 93 -2.36 -7.50 10.90
N ASP A 94 -2.84 -7.16 9.71
CA ASP A 94 -2.22 -6.15 8.86
C ASP A 94 -2.30 -4.75 9.49
N GLU A 95 -1.31 -3.89 9.21
CA GLU A 95 -1.20 -2.56 9.82
C GLU A 95 -1.19 -1.47 8.74
N PRO A 96 -2.37 -0.95 8.34
CA PRO A 96 -2.46 0.10 7.33
C PRO A 96 -1.97 1.46 7.83
N LEU A 97 -1.94 1.68 9.15
CA LEU A 97 -1.51 2.91 9.78
C LEU A 97 -0.22 2.69 10.57
N THR A 98 0.89 3.16 10.04
CA THR A 98 2.17 3.22 10.76
C THR A 98 2.73 4.64 10.71
N PRO A 99 3.54 5.06 11.68
CA PRO A 99 4.06 6.44 11.75
C PRO A 99 4.77 6.91 10.49
N SER A 100 5.57 6.04 9.84
CA SER A 100 6.40 6.41 8.69
C SER A 100 6.00 5.77 7.37
N GLY A 101 5.32 4.63 7.40
CA GLY A 101 4.98 3.84 6.22
C GLY A 101 3.48 3.61 6.02
N GLY A 102 2.64 4.15 6.89
CA GLY A 102 1.19 3.99 6.81
C GLY A 102 0.54 4.88 5.75
N VAL A 103 -0.73 4.61 5.48
CA VAL A 103 -1.50 5.31 4.44
C VAL A 103 -1.50 6.82 4.64
N THR A 104 -1.62 7.32 5.88
CA THR A 104 -1.67 8.75 6.18
C THR A 104 -0.38 9.48 5.84
N SER A 105 0.77 8.81 5.90
CA SER A 105 2.07 9.38 5.55
C SER A 105 2.44 9.16 4.07
N GLN A 106 2.08 8.01 3.50
CA GLN A 106 2.48 7.64 2.13
C GLN A 106 1.58 8.23 1.05
N LEU A 107 0.26 8.33 1.30
CA LEU A 107 -0.68 8.81 0.30
C LEU A 107 -0.37 10.24 -0.17
N PRO A 108 -0.05 11.22 0.71
CA PRO A 108 0.34 12.56 0.26
C PRO A 108 1.61 12.57 -0.59
N VAL A 109 2.59 11.72 -0.28
CA VAL A 109 3.82 11.58 -1.07
C VAL A 109 3.51 11.06 -2.47
N LEU A 110 2.71 10.01 -2.58
CA LEU A 110 2.28 9.48 -3.87
C LEU A 110 1.48 10.53 -4.68
N LEU A 111 0.62 11.29 -4.02
CA LEU A 111 -0.11 12.39 -4.65
C LEU A 111 0.84 13.51 -5.12
N ALA A 112 1.89 13.81 -4.36
CA ALA A 112 2.91 14.79 -4.77
C ALA A 112 3.72 14.32 -5.98
N GLU A 113 3.91 13.03 -6.16
CA GLU A 113 4.62 12.42 -7.30
C GLU A 113 3.72 12.11 -8.51
N TYR A 114 2.41 12.30 -8.38
CA TYR A 114 1.44 11.99 -9.44
C TYR A 114 1.68 12.85 -10.69
N THR A 115 2.03 12.24 -11.82
CA THR A 115 2.45 12.94 -13.04
C THR A 115 1.25 13.38 -13.90
N PHE A 116 1.26 14.62 -14.40
CA PHE A 116 0.26 15.12 -15.35
C PHE A 116 0.78 15.02 -16.79
N ARG A 117 0.38 13.98 -17.52
CA ARG A 117 0.74 13.75 -18.93
C ARG A 117 -0.30 14.34 -19.87
N ASN A 118 -1.54 14.48 -19.37
CA ASN A 118 -2.69 15.00 -20.12
C ASN A 118 -3.78 15.48 -19.14
N THR A 119 -4.84 16.09 -19.66
CA THR A 119 -5.94 16.66 -18.86
C THR A 119 -6.75 15.60 -18.11
N ARG A 120 -6.71 14.33 -18.51
CA ARG A 120 -7.36 13.24 -17.78
C ARG A 120 -6.63 12.98 -16.46
N ASP A 121 -5.29 13.00 -16.46
CA ASP A 121 -4.51 12.80 -15.24
C ASP A 121 -4.84 13.87 -14.19
N ILE A 122 -5.12 15.12 -14.59
CA ILE A 122 -5.55 16.17 -13.65
C ILE A 122 -6.92 15.83 -13.05
N LYS A 123 -7.86 15.35 -13.87
CA LYS A 123 -9.21 14.98 -13.40
C LYS A 123 -9.14 13.77 -12.47
N ASP A 124 -8.34 12.77 -12.83
CA ASP A 124 -8.15 11.58 -12.01
C ASP A 124 -7.55 11.97 -10.65
N TYR A 125 -6.52 12.81 -10.62
CA TYR A 125 -5.91 13.33 -9.40
C TYR A 125 -6.92 14.07 -8.51
N LEU A 126 -7.69 15.00 -9.08
CA LEU A 126 -8.70 15.74 -8.32
C LEU A 126 -9.82 14.81 -7.81
N GLY A 127 -10.20 13.80 -8.61
CA GLY A 127 -11.15 12.78 -8.21
C GLY A 127 -10.62 11.89 -7.08
N LEU A 128 -9.32 11.55 -7.06
CA LEU A 128 -8.69 10.84 -5.96
C LEU A 128 -8.72 11.65 -4.66
N LEU A 129 -8.37 12.94 -4.72
CA LEU A 129 -8.45 13.83 -3.57
C LEU A 129 -9.87 13.92 -2.99
N SER A 130 -10.90 13.96 -3.86
CA SER A 130 -12.29 14.06 -3.43
C SER A 130 -12.83 12.81 -2.73
N GLN A 131 -12.11 11.70 -2.74
CA GLN A 131 -12.49 10.46 -2.08
C GLN A 131 -11.75 10.21 -0.75
N MET A 132 -10.84 11.10 -0.36
CA MET A 132 -10.00 10.87 0.80
C MET A 132 -10.80 10.77 2.10
N ASP A 133 -11.87 11.55 2.25
CA ASP A 133 -12.76 11.50 3.40
C ASP A 133 -13.42 10.11 3.56
N THR A 134 -14.02 9.60 2.49
CA THR A 134 -14.64 8.27 2.47
C THR A 134 -13.61 7.16 2.66
N TYR A 135 -12.43 7.28 2.03
CA TYR A 135 -11.36 6.30 2.15
C TYR A 135 -10.81 6.22 3.58
N PHE A 136 -10.60 7.36 4.23
CA PHE A 136 -10.11 7.41 5.62
C PHE A 136 -11.16 6.93 6.63
N LEU A 137 -12.45 7.17 6.37
CA LEU A 137 -13.51 6.56 7.18
C LEU A 137 -13.49 5.04 7.10
N GLY A 138 -13.20 4.47 5.93
CA GLY A 138 -13.04 3.02 5.77
C GLY A 138 -11.85 2.48 6.57
N ILE A 139 -10.72 3.21 6.59
CA ILE A 139 -9.55 2.85 7.40
C ILE A 139 -9.91 2.91 8.90
N LEU A 140 -10.62 3.93 9.35
CA LEU A 140 -11.06 4.03 10.75
C LEU A 140 -12.00 2.89 11.15
N ASP A 141 -12.91 2.46 10.26
CA ASP A 141 -13.74 1.28 10.51
C ASP A 141 -12.90 0.01 10.64
N TYR A 142 -11.85 -0.13 9.80
CA TYR A 142 -10.89 -1.22 9.93
C TYR A 142 -10.15 -1.19 11.28
N GLU A 143 -9.62 -0.04 11.68
CA GLU A 143 -8.91 0.13 12.96
C GLU A 143 -9.83 -0.10 14.18
N GLN A 144 -11.11 0.30 14.08
CA GLN A 144 -12.10 -0.01 15.11
C GLN A 144 -12.30 -1.52 15.26
N LYS A 145 -12.46 -2.27 14.16
CA LYS A 145 -12.58 -3.74 14.18
C LYS A 145 -11.31 -4.40 14.70
N LYS A 146 -10.16 -3.86 14.34
CA LYS A 146 -8.86 -4.28 14.84
C LYS A 146 -8.76 -4.09 16.37
N ALA A 147 -9.21 -2.94 16.88
CA ALA A 147 -9.27 -2.66 18.30
C ALA A 147 -10.27 -3.59 19.05
N ASP A 148 -11.41 -3.87 18.45
CA ASP A 148 -12.40 -4.81 18.99
C ASP A 148 -11.86 -6.24 19.08
N ALA A 149 -10.96 -6.61 18.15
CA ALA A 149 -10.26 -7.89 18.13
C ALA A 149 -9.04 -7.94 19.08
N GLY A 150 -8.68 -6.84 19.75
CA GLY A 150 -7.49 -6.75 20.61
C GLY A 150 -6.17 -6.70 19.85
N LEU A 151 -6.20 -6.29 18.57
CA LEU A 151 -5.05 -6.24 17.66
C LEU A 151 -4.63 -4.80 17.31
N PHE A 152 -5.15 -3.80 18.02
CA PHE A 152 -4.81 -2.41 17.75
C PHE A 152 -3.35 -2.09 18.10
N MET A 153 -2.76 -1.15 17.38
CA MET A 153 -1.39 -0.70 17.60
C MET A 153 -1.17 -0.14 19.01
N SER A 154 0.07 0.00 19.45
CA SER A 154 0.38 0.64 20.74
C SER A 154 -0.04 2.11 20.74
N ASP A 155 -0.35 2.65 21.93
CA ASP A 155 -0.68 4.06 22.09
C ASP A 155 0.45 4.97 21.60
N GLU A 156 1.72 4.58 21.80
CA GLU A 156 2.86 5.32 21.26
C GLU A 156 2.85 5.41 19.74
N ALA A 157 2.57 4.30 19.05
CA ALA A 157 2.46 4.29 17.59
C ALA A 157 1.26 5.12 17.12
N CYS A 158 0.12 4.97 17.79
CA CYS A 158 -1.10 5.72 17.49
C CYS A 158 -0.89 7.24 17.65
N LEU A 159 -0.24 7.69 18.74
CA LEU A 159 0.08 9.10 18.96
C LEU A 159 1.01 9.66 17.88
N LYS A 160 1.98 8.89 17.40
CA LYS A 160 2.85 9.32 16.29
C LYS A 160 2.11 9.41 14.96
N VAL A 161 1.12 8.55 14.71
CA VAL A 161 0.25 8.67 13.52
C VAL A 161 -0.61 9.92 13.63
N ILE A 162 -1.18 10.20 14.81
CA ILE A 162 -1.97 11.42 15.09
C ILE A 162 -1.10 12.65 14.86
N GLU A 163 0.11 12.71 15.44
CA GLU A 163 1.06 13.82 15.26
C GLU A 163 1.37 14.07 13.78
N GLY A 164 1.60 13.00 13.00
CA GLY A 164 1.81 13.13 11.56
C GLY A 164 0.60 13.72 10.82
N CYS A 165 -0.62 13.36 11.24
CA CYS A 165 -1.85 13.94 10.70
C CYS A 165 -2.03 15.41 11.11
N GLU A 166 -1.67 15.79 12.34
CA GLU A 166 -1.71 17.17 12.84
C GLU A 166 -0.74 18.05 12.05
N VAL A 167 0.51 17.61 11.88
CA VAL A 167 1.53 18.32 11.08
C VAL A 167 1.05 18.53 9.64
N PHE A 168 0.41 17.53 9.02
CA PHE A 168 -0.12 17.68 7.66
C PHE A 168 -1.21 18.75 7.56
N THR A 169 -1.99 18.97 8.62
CA THR A 169 -3.13 19.91 8.64
C THR A 169 -2.82 21.23 9.32
N GLU A 170 -1.63 21.43 9.87
CA GLU A 170 -1.26 22.63 10.64
C GLU A 170 -1.37 23.92 9.82
N HIS A 171 -0.94 23.86 8.55
CA HIS A 171 -0.95 24.99 7.63
C HIS A 171 -1.71 24.63 6.34
N PRO A 172 -3.06 24.56 6.36
CA PRO A 172 -3.85 24.07 5.23
C PRO A 172 -3.72 24.95 3.98
N ASP A 173 -3.50 26.26 4.15
CA ASP A 173 -3.33 27.21 3.05
C ASP A 173 -1.91 27.21 2.46
N ASP A 174 -0.94 26.58 3.13
CA ASP A 174 0.45 26.40 2.70
C ASP A 174 0.83 24.92 2.62
N ASN A 175 -0.15 24.06 2.34
CA ASN A 175 0.08 22.63 2.20
C ASN A 175 0.90 22.35 0.94
N PHE A 176 1.94 21.51 1.05
CA PHE A 176 2.87 21.21 -0.06
C PHE A 176 2.19 20.61 -1.31
N LEU A 177 0.98 20.05 -1.18
CA LEU A 177 0.19 19.60 -2.32
C LEU A 177 -0.26 20.77 -3.22
N ILE A 178 -0.37 21.99 -2.69
CA ILE A 178 -0.71 23.20 -3.46
C ILE A 178 0.43 23.52 -4.43
N ASP A 179 1.64 23.62 -3.91
CA ASP A 179 2.82 23.93 -4.71
C ASP A 179 3.14 22.86 -5.73
N THR A 180 3.10 21.59 -5.30
CA THR A 180 3.37 20.46 -6.21
C THR A 180 2.33 20.36 -7.33
N PHE A 181 1.05 20.62 -7.05
CA PHE A 181 0.01 20.68 -8.06
C PHE A 181 0.23 21.85 -9.03
N SER A 182 0.49 23.06 -8.51
CA SER A 182 0.73 24.27 -9.30
C SER A 182 1.93 24.09 -10.23
N ASN A 183 3.05 23.58 -9.71
CA ASN A 183 4.27 23.36 -10.50
C ASN A 183 4.05 22.37 -11.64
N ARG A 184 3.36 21.25 -11.38
CA ARG A 184 3.02 20.25 -12.41
C ARG A 184 2.06 20.81 -13.45
N LEU A 185 1.07 21.60 -13.03
CA LEU A 185 0.11 22.22 -13.93
C LEU A 185 0.79 23.25 -14.86
N ASN A 186 1.75 24.01 -14.31
CA ASN A 186 2.52 24.98 -15.08
C ASN A 186 3.50 24.34 -16.07
N ALA A 187 4.00 23.15 -15.77
CA ALA A 187 4.86 22.38 -16.66
C ALA A 187 4.10 21.69 -17.81
N MET A 188 2.75 21.70 -17.79
CA MET A 188 1.97 21.13 -18.90
C MET A 188 1.84 22.10 -20.07
N ASP A 189 2.13 21.58 -21.26
CA ASP A 189 1.85 22.27 -22.53
C ASP A 189 0.36 22.22 -22.88
N GLY A 190 -0.11 23.22 -23.64
CA GLY A 190 -1.43 23.22 -24.24
C GLY A 190 -2.58 23.66 -23.32
N LEU A 191 -2.31 24.07 -22.09
CA LEU A 191 -3.31 24.67 -21.19
C LEU A 191 -3.23 26.18 -21.24
N THR A 192 -4.41 26.83 -21.39
CA THR A 192 -4.53 28.29 -21.24
C THR A 192 -4.46 28.71 -19.77
N ASP A 193 -4.09 29.97 -19.50
CA ASP A 193 -4.05 30.51 -18.13
C ASP A 193 -5.44 30.43 -17.46
N THR A 194 -6.51 30.61 -18.23
CA THR A 194 -7.87 30.45 -17.74
C THR A 194 -8.16 29.02 -17.24
N GLN A 195 -7.70 28.02 -18.00
CA GLN A 195 -7.85 26.61 -17.61
C GLN A 195 -6.98 26.27 -16.39
N LYS A 196 -5.72 26.74 -16.35
CA LYS A 196 -4.84 26.56 -15.20
C LYS A 196 -5.46 27.16 -13.94
N ASN A 197 -5.95 28.39 -14.00
CA ASN A 197 -6.61 29.05 -12.89
C ASN A 197 -7.88 28.33 -12.42
N ALA A 198 -8.66 27.73 -13.35
CA ALA A 198 -9.81 26.94 -13.01
C ALA A 198 -9.42 25.67 -12.23
N TYR A 199 -8.37 24.95 -12.67
CA TYR A 199 -7.85 23.77 -11.96
C TYR A 199 -7.26 24.11 -10.61
N LEU A 200 -6.52 25.21 -10.46
CA LEU A 200 -6.00 25.68 -9.17
C LEU A 200 -7.14 25.95 -8.16
N LYS A 201 -8.20 26.62 -8.58
CA LYS A 201 -9.38 26.87 -7.73
C LYS A 201 -10.07 25.56 -7.35
N GLN A 202 -10.21 24.63 -8.29
CA GLN A 202 -10.80 23.31 -8.02
C GLN A 202 -9.94 22.52 -7.03
N HIS A 203 -8.62 22.54 -7.19
CA HIS A 203 -7.68 21.87 -6.28
C HIS A 203 -7.79 22.42 -4.86
N SER A 204 -7.73 23.75 -4.67
CA SER A 204 -7.89 24.37 -3.35
C SER A 204 -9.23 24.00 -2.70
N LYS A 205 -10.31 23.98 -3.50
CA LYS A 205 -11.61 23.58 -3.00
C LYS A 205 -11.63 22.12 -2.55
N VAL A 206 -11.09 21.21 -3.33
CA VAL A 206 -11.05 19.77 -2.97
C VAL A 206 -10.17 19.53 -1.76
N LEU A 207 -9.05 20.25 -1.61
CA LEU A 207 -8.22 20.18 -0.40
C LEU A 207 -9.03 20.57 0.83
N SER A 208 -9.72 21.73 0.81
CA SER A 208 -10.50 22.22 1.94
C SER A 208 -11.74 21.38 2.25
N ASP A 209 -12.39 20.83 1.24
CA ASP A 209 -13.67 20.13 1.41
C ASP A 209 -13.49 18.64 1.76
N HIS A 210 -12.41 18.00 1.33
CA HIS A 210 -12.22 16.54 1.46
C HIS A 210 -10.91 16.17 2.16
N VAL A 211 -9.76 16.75 1.75
CA VAL A 211 -8.45 16.29 2.25
C VAL A 211 -8.24 16.69 3.71
N ILE A 212 -8.33 17.98 4.03
CA ILE A 212 -8.14 18.47 5.40
C ILE A 212 -9.19 17.87 6.37
N PRO A 213 -10.49 17.80 6.02
CA PRO A 213 -11.47 17.11 6.85
C PRO A 213 -11.18 15.61 7.06
N ALA A 214 -10.65 14.90 6.05
CA ALA A 214 -10.27 13.49 6.17
C ALA A 214 -9.21 13.29 7.27
N TYR A 215 -8.16 14.08 7.27
CA TYR A 215 -7.13 14.05 8.32
C TYR A 215 -7.69 14.43 9.68
N SER A 216 -8.55 15.46 9.75
CA SER A 216 -9.22 15.85 11.00
C SER A 216 -10.10 14.73 11.57
N GLN A 217 -10.79 13.97 10.71
CA GLN A 217 -11.55 12.77 11.11
C GLN A 217 -10.63 11.65 11.58
N MET A 218 -9.48 11.44 10.92
CA MET A 218 -8.49 10.45 11.31
C MET A 218 -7.96 10.74 12.72
N ILE A 219 -7.56 11.98 13.01
CA ILE A 219 -7.11 12.43 14.34
C ILE A 219 -8.18 12.11 15.39
N LYS A 220 -9.43 12.51 15.14
CA LYS A 220 -10.54 12.27 16.08
C LYS A 220 -10.80 10.78 16.30
N GLY A 221 -10.86 10.00 15.21
CA GLY A 221 -11.13 8.57 15.28
C GLY A 221 -10.03 7.82 16.03
N LEU A 222 -8.76 8.09 15.74
CA LEU A 222 -7.62 7.47 16.43
C LEU A 222 -7.54 7.89 17.90
N THR A 223 -7.83 9.17 18.22
CA THR A 223 -7.90 9.63 19.60
C THR A 223 -8.93 8.84 20.44
N MET A 224 -10.06 8.47 19.84
CA MET A 224 -11.07 7.63 20.52
C MET A 224 -10.62 6.17 20.74
N LEU A 225 -9.61 5.71 20.01
CA LEU A 225 -9.04 4.36 20.14
C LEU A 225 -7.84 4.30 21.10
N LEU A 226 -7.33 5.42 21.59
CA LEU A 226 -6.26 5.43 22.59
C LEU A 226 -6.69 4.65 23.86
N GLY A 227 -5.74 3.94 24.43
CA GLY A 227 -5.96 3.03 25.57
C GLY A 227 -6.46 1.64 25.17
N ARG A 228 -6.70 1.38 23.88
CA ARG A 228 -7.10 0.07 23.38
C ARG A 228 -5.91 -0.77 22.84
N GLY A 229 -4.74 -0.15 22.72
CA GLY A 229 -3.53 -0.80 22.22
C GLY A 229 -2.85 -1.65 23.28
N HIS A 230 -2.55 -2.90 22.94
CA HIS A 230 -1.80 -3.82 23.79
C HIS A 230 -0.48 -4.26 23.16
N ASN A 231 -0.12 -3.67 22.01
CA ASN A 231 1.03 -4.07 21.20
C ASN A 231 2.26 -3.19 21.44
N ASN A 232 2.82 -3.23 22.67
CA ASN A 232 4.02 -2.42 22.99
C ASN A 232 5.31 -2.95 22.34
N TRP A 233 5.34 -4.23 21.91
CA TRP A 233 6.51 -4.93 21.39
C TRP A 233 6.31 -5.54 19.99
N GLY A 234 5.30 -5.10 19.27
CA GLY A 234 4.98 -5.62 17.95
C GLY A 234 4.20 -6.95 17.99
N LEU A 235 4.29 -7.71 16.92
CA LEU A 235 3.47 -8.92 16.70
C LEU A 235 3.63 -9.99 17.79
N CYS A 236 4.74 -10.01 18.56
CA CYS A 236 4.94 -10.99 19.62
C CYS A 236 3.91 -10.88 20.76
N ASN A 237 3.20 -9.76 20.90
CA ASN A 237 2.15 -9.56 21.88
C ASN A 237 0.75 -9.98 21.39
N PHE A 238 0.61 -10.28 20.11
CA PHE A 238 -0.67 -10.78 19.58
C PHE A 238 -0.77 -12.30 19.76
N PRO A 239 -1.96 -12.85 19.99
CA PRO A 239 -2.13 -14.28 20.32
C PRO A 239 -1.48 -15.23 19.32
N GLU A 240 -1.55 -14.93 18.01
CA GLU A 240 -0.98 -15.73 16.94
C GLU A 240 0.09 -14.95 16.15
N GLY A 241 0.73 -13.96 16.79
CA GLY A 241 1.65 -13.05 16.13
C GLY A 241 2.85 -13.75 15.47
N LYS A 242 3.39 -14.80 16.09
CA LYS A 242 4.45 -15.61 15.48
C LYS A 242 3.97 -16.33 14.22
N ALA A 243 2.83 -17.01 14.30
CA ALA A 243 2.27 -17.75 13.16
C ALA A 243 1.87 -16.79 12.01
N TYR A 244 1.34 -15.63 12.31
CA TYR A 244 1.09 -14.59 11.33
C TYR A 244 2.39 -14.13 10.66
N TYR A 245 3.46 -13.86 11.43
CA TYR A 245 4.75 -13.44 10.88
C TYR A 245 5.36 -14.51 9.95
N GLU A 246 5.26 -15.79 10.32
CA GLU A 246 5.68 -16.91 9.47
C GLU A 246 4.87 -16.96 8.17
N ALA A 247 3.56 -16.70 8.24
CA ALA A 247 2.70 -16.63 7.06
C ALA A 247 3.07 -15.44 6.15
N VAL A 248 3.40 -14.27 6.70
CA VAL A 248 3.89 -13.11 5.94
C VAL A 248 5.20 -13.44 5.25
N VAL A 249 6.20 -13.96 5.98
CA VAL A 249 7.50 -14.33 5.40
C VAL A 249 7.33 -15.35 4.29
N SER A 250 6.49 -16.38 4.48
CA SER A 250 6.19 -17.38 3.46
C SER A 250 5.51 -16.77 2.22
N ALA A 251 4.56 -15.85 2.41
CA ALA A 251 3.85 -15.19 1.32
C ALA A 251 4.76 -14.28 0.49
N ASP A 252 5.65 -13.53 1.15
CA ASP A 252 6.52 -12.54 0.50
C ASP A 252 7.73 -13.19 -0.19
N THR A 253 8.32 -14.22 0.42
CA THR A 253 9.51 -14.89 -0.12
C THR A 253 9.20 -16.07 -1.03
N GLY A 254 8.01 -16.65 -0.93
CA GLY A 254 7.67 -17.91 -1.58
C GLY A 254 8.43 -19.12 -1.00
N CYS A 255 9.02 -18.97 0.19
CA CYS A 255 9.82 -20.00 0.86
C CYS A 255 8.98 -20.73 1.92
N ASP A 256 9.23 -22.02 2.10
CA ASP A 256 8.60 -22.85 3.13
C ASP A 256 9.53 -23.12 4.33
N ASP A 257 10.76 -22.60 4.30
CA ASP A 257 11.70 -22.71 5.40
C ASP A 257 11.18 -21.92 6.63
N SER A 258 11.53 -22.39 7.83
CA SER A 258 11.19 -21.68 9.06
C SER A 258 11.91 -20.32 9.12
N VAL A 259 11.36 -19.38 9.89
CA VAL A 259 12.00 -18.08 10.12
C VAL A 259 13.38 -18.24 10.75
N GLU A 260 13.55 -19.21 11.66
CA GLU A 260 14.81 -19.57 12.29
C GLU A 260 15.85 -20.07 11.27
N ASP A 261 15.45 -20.92 10.32
CA ASP A 261 16.33 -21.41 9.26
C ASP A 261 16.74 -20.29 8.31
N LEU A 262 15.79 -19.46 7.88
CA LEU A 262 16.04 -18.28 7.04
C LEU A 262 17.00 -17.31 7.74
N PHE A 263 16.78 -17.03 9.02
CA PHE A 263 17.68 -16.19 9.82
C PHE A 263 19.10 -16.77 9.86
N SER A 264 19.22 -18.07 10.06
CA SER A 264 20.50 -18.78 10.09
C SER A 264 21.24 -18.71 8.74
N GLN A 265 20.51 -18.88 7.63
CA GLN A 265 21.03 -18.75 6.27
C GLN A 265 21.52 -17.33 5.98
N ILE A 266 20.69 -16.31 6.31
CA ILE A 266 21.04 -14.90 6.14
C ILE A 266 22.26 -14.51 7.00
N ALA A 267 22.30 -14.95 8.26
CA ALA A 267 23.42 -14.68 9.15
C ALA A 267 24.73 -15.33 8.66
N LYS A 268 24.64 -16.51 8.02
CA LYS A 268 25.79 -17.16 7.39
C LYS A 268 26.26 -16.38 6.15
N ALA A 269 25.34 -16.06 5.23
CA ALA A 269 25.64 -15.30 4.02
C ALA A 269 26.28 -13.94 4.36
N ARG A 270 25.72 -13.21 5.34
CA ARG A 270 26.28 -11.94 5.81
C ARG A 270 27.74 -12.10 6.32
N ARG A 271 28.04 -13.17 7.07
CA ARG A 271 29.42 -13.41 7.53
C ARG A 271 30.38 -13.68 6.38
N GLU A 272 29.94 -14.45 5.39
CA GLU A 272 30.71 -14.75 4.17
C GLU A 272 30.99 -13.47 3.38
N ASP A 273 29.97 -12.63 3.17
CA ASP A 273 30.10 -11.35 2.48
C ASP A 273 31.03 -10.37 3.21
N LEU A 274 30.91 -10.26 4.54
CA LEU A 274 31.80 -9.42 5.34
C LEU A 274 33.24 -9.90 5.25
N THR A 275 33.48 -11.21 5.31
CA THR A 275 34.81 -11.78 5.14
C THR A 275 35.35 -11.51 3.74
N PHE A 276 34.52 -11.65 2.72
CA PHE A 276 34.92 -11.32 1.35
C PHE A 276 35.29 -9.83 1.21
N CYS A 277 34.49 -8.91 1.76
CA CYS A 277 34.76 -7.48 1.75
C CYS A 277 36.07 -7.15 2.48
N GLN A 278 36.31 -7.74 3.66
CA GLN A 278 37.57 -7.55 4.42
C GLN A 278 38.79 -8.01 3.59
N ASN A 279 38.73 -9.21 3.03
CA ASN A 279 39.80 -9.74 2.17
C ASN A 279 40.04 -8.87 0.94
N LEU A 280 38.97 -8.29 0.37
CA LEU A 280 39.07 -7.38 -0.78
C LEU A 280 39.77 -6.06 -0.42
N LEU A 281 39.45 -5.48 0.74
CA LEU A 281 40.06 -4.24 1.24
C LEU A 281 41.53 -4.48 1.61
N GLU A 282 41.87 -5.62 2.23
CA GLU A 282 43.27 -6.00 2.53
C GLU A 282 44.11 -6.12 1.26
N LYS A 283 43.55 -6.72 0.20
CA LYS A 283 44.24 -6.86 -1.10
C LYS A 283 44.28 -5.55 -1.91
N ASN A 284 43.42 -4.59 -1.60
CA ASN A 284 43.31 -3.33 -2.32
C ASN A 284 43.25 -2.13 -1.36
N PRO A 285 44.34 -1.79 -0.66
CA PRO A 285 44.32 -0.72 0.37
C PRO A 285 43.83 0.65 -0.14
N LYS A 286 43.96 0.89 -1.45
CA LYS A 286 43.48 2.14 -2.08
C LYS A 286 41.93 2.26 -2.05
N LEU A 287 41.20 1.17 -1.96
CA LEU A 287 39.74 1.21 -1.85
C LEU A 287 39.28 1.69 -0.47
N ALA A 288 40.05 1.37 0.58
CA ALA A 288 39.76 1.79 1.94
C ALA A 288 39.93 3.29 2.18
N SER A 289 40.70 4.00 1.31
CA SER A 289 40.94 5.45 1.43
C SER A 289 39.96 6.31 0.61
N GLN A 290 39.00 5.69 -0.09
CA GLN A 290 38.01 6.39 -0.92
C GLN A 290 36.58 6.42 -0.31
N SER A 291 36.40 5.90 0.91
CA SER A 291 35.13 5.90 1.65
C SER A 291 35.03 7.06 2.62
#